data_826e2383263fd2472a7add9cd20e03ef
#
_entry.id   826e2383263fd2472a7add9cd20e03ef
#
_cell.length_a   1.000
_cell.length_b   1.000
_cell.length_c   1.000
_cell.angle_alpha   90.00
_cell.angle_beta   90.00
_cell.angle_gamma   90.00
#
_symmetry.space_group_name_H-M   'P 1'
#
loop_
_entity.id
_entity.type
_entity.pdbx_description
1 polymer ?
#
loop_
_entity_poly.entity_id
_entity_poly.type
_entity_poly.pdbx_seq_one_letter_code
_entity_poly.pdbx_strand_id
1 'polypeptide(L)'
;MNLKEFIHKNKVYSALLGIFLLWTLYLIILAITAHREVFFYDYLSQENVNGDYSSEVPLLRYFIEPIVGAALIIEGYDLAIGFVYTAIIYRLGYFHAKQKGKWDSEKAKLLWYPVKEWIRFSFILMSVSLISGLLLVLCIFLFAGFFYVNLYWMTILLIAVFSNFIAIGVKGVIILVKFFHPKLKLYYGKLQRFNRPAPRSKREKYFRSFRREFVYVITFSVLLSGIGMVLLTAHLPMHTIETDLDDDEVLLDFHVHTFMSDGWLSPQHRVDWYIAHGIQGAAFSDHDNLRGAEIARRYVKEKDLEFTVFYSEEWTDHENGIHMNIFGLEETIVPLESEAEGGAPAMNAEDTIEYVKKEGGYVVVNHYNYNENPEGGFGTPYSLEDLMEWGVDGFEIINGGHPKHYKIREFCLNNSLACIAGSDIHTNKELNTITKIRLNDTEDLDLDEIFKVLKKNEHEAIGINMNPKDVRLHALFHALELGYIEEFIEYLLNLNALQILSWILWTSGGFSLLTVLYLKAKRLDIETLRQKIL
;
A
#
# COMPACT_ATOMS: atom_id res chain seq x y z
N MET A 1 -43.60 -4.19 22.35
CA MET A 1 -42.29 -4.75 22.75
C MET A 1 -41.44 -3.61 23.25
N ASN A 2 -41.08 -3.61 24.54
CA ASN A 2 -40.21 -2.57 25.08
C ASN A 2 -38.75 -2.83 24.68
N LEU A 3 -37.88 -1.83 24.85
CA LEU A 3 -36.47 -1.89 24.43
C LEU A 3 -35.70 -3.06 25.07
N LYS A 4 -35.96 -3.35 26.35
CA LYS A 4 -35.35 -4.50 27.07
C LYS A 4 -35.75 -5.83 26.46
N GLU A 5 -36.99 -5.99 26.10
CA GLU A 5 -37.50 -7.21 25.45
C GLU A 5 -36.96 -7.37 24.04
N PHE A 6 -36.80 -6.24 23.30
CA PHE A 6 -36.17 -6.27 21.98
C PHE A 6 -34.71 -6.69 22.07
N ILE A 7 -33.94 -6.09 22.97
CA ILE A 7 -32.51 -6.41 23.19
C ILE A 7 -32.37 -7.90 23.58
N HIS A 8 -33.20 -8.39 24.48
CA HIS A 8 -33.12 -9.77 24.95
C HIS A 8 -33.42 -10.77 23.82
N LYS A 9 -34.41 -10.49 22.97
CA LYS A 9 -34.78 -11.33 21.81
C LYS A 9 -33.80 -11.25 20.65
N ASN A 10 -33.02 -10.15 20.54
CA ASN A 10 -32.14 -9.88 19.39
C ASN A 10 -30.72 -9.53 19.83
N LYS A 11 -30.17 -10.20 20.83
CA LYS A 11 -28.88 -9.88 21.46
C LYS A 11 -27.75 -9.54 20.48
N VAL A 12 -27.59 -10.33 19.41
CA VAL A 12 -26.53 -10.13 18.43
C VAL A 12 -26.77 -8.88 17.58
N TYR A 13 -27.99 -8.73 17.08
CA TYR A 13 -28.36 -7.54 16.33
C TYR A 13 -28.20 -6.27 17.17
N SER A 14 -28.61 -6.34 18.46
CA SER A 14 -28.45 -5.21 19.38
C SER A 14 -26.99 -4.89 19.68
N ALA A 15 -26.13 -5.91 19.79
CA ALA A 15 -24.69 -5.72 19.92
C ALA A 15 -24.07 -5.08 18.66
N LEU A 16 -24.42 -5.58 17.48
CA LEU A 16 -23.97 -5.02 16.20
C LEU A 16 -24.45 -3.58 16.01
N LEU A 17 -25.70 -3.30 16.39
CA LEU A 17 -26.23 -1.92 16.39
C LEU A 17 -25.45 -1.03 17.35
N GLY A 18 -25.13 -1.52 18.55
CA GLY A 18 -24.31 -0.77 19.52
C GLY A 18 -22.92 -0.45 18.96
N ILE A 19 -22.25 -1.42 18.38
CA ILE A 19 -20.95 -1.23 17.73
C ILE A 19 -21.06 -0.22 16.58
N PHE A 20 -22.08 -0.35 15.73
CA PHE A 20 -22.30 0.59 14.63
C PHE A 20 -22.54 2.02 15.13
N LEU A 21 -23.34 2.20 16.17
CA LEU A 21 -23.60 3.53 16.75
C LEU A 21 -22.33 4.14 17.37
N LEU A 22 -21.52 3.35 18.08
CA LEU A 22 -20.24 3.79 18.62
C LEU A 22 -19.26 4.16 17.51
N TRP A 23 -19.18 3.36 16.47
CA TRP A 23 -18.37 3.64 15.29
C TRP A 23 -18.81 4.94 14.59
N THR A 24 -20.10 5.09 14.34
CA THR A 24 -20.65 6.31 13.72
C THR A 24 -20.39 7.54 14.57
N LEU A 25 -20.56 7.43 15.90
CA LEU A 25 -20.26 8.52 16.83
C LEU A 25 -18.77 8.89 16.78
N TYR A 26 -17.89 7.90 16.77
CA TYR A 26 -16.45 8.12 16.61
C TYR A 26 -16.12 8.86 15.31
N LEU A 27 -16.68 8.44 14.18
CA LEU A 27 -16.48 9.12 12.89
C LEU A 27 -17.04 10.55 12.90
N ILE A 28 -18.18 10.80 13.54
CA ILE A 28 -18.74 12.17 13.67
C ILE A 28 -17.80 13.04 14.49
N ILE A 29 -17.28 12.52 15.61
CA ILE A 29 -16.30 13.25 16.41
C ILE A 29 -15.07 13.58 15.57
N LEU A 30 -14.54 12.61 14.82
CA LEU A 30 -13.42 12.84 13.91
C LEU A 30 -13.74 13.90 12.86
N ALA A 31 -14.92 13.87 12.23
CA ALA A 31 -15.31 14.86 11.22
C ALA A 31 -15.35 16.30 11.78
N ILE A 32 -15.60 16.45 13.07
CA ILE A 32 -15.65 17.76 13.75
C ILE A 32 -14.27 18.20 14.24
N THR A 33 -13.41 17.25 14.64
CA THR A 33 -12.14 17.54 15.32
C THR A 33 -10.91 17.30 14.49
N ALA A 34 -10.99 16.43 13.48
CA ALA A 34 -9.87 16.14 12.60
C ALA A 34 -9.87 17.13 11.43
N HIS A 35 -8.98 18.06 11.45
CA HIS A 35 -8.67 18.90 10.32
C HIS A 35 -7.34 18.42 9.76
N ARG A 36 -7.40 17.84 8.56
CA ARG A 36 -6.20 17.58 7.79
C ARG A 36 -5.72 18.93 7.27
N GLU A 37 -4.59 19.35 7.76
CA GLU A 37 -3.86 20.47 7.19
C GLU A 37 -2.69 19.90 6.39
N VAL A 38 -2.55 20.34 5.16
CA VAL A 38 -1.39 20.05 4.33
C VAL A 38 -0.48 21.27 4.40
N PHE A 39 0.76 21.06 4.82
CA PHE A 39 1.75 22.10 4.93
C PHE A 39 2.80 21.91 3.85
N PHE A 40 3.12 22.99 3.20
CA PHE A 40 4.21 23.07 2.23
C PHE A 40 5.35 23.87 2.85
N TYR A 41 6.52 23.25 2.91
CA TYR A 41 7.70 23.87 3.50
C TYR A 41 8.88 23.73 2.54
N ASP A 42 9.48 24.85 2.17
CA ASP A 42 10.70 24.85 1.40
C ASP A 42 11.91 24.64 2.32
N TYR A 43 12.53 23.48 2.20
CA TYR A 43 13.69 23.10 3.00
C TYR A 43 14.98 23.79 2.54
N LEU A 44 15.00 24.33 1.32
CA LEU A 44 16.15 25.08 0.82
C LEU A 44 16.19 26.49 1.41
N SER A 45 15.10 27.25 1.36
CA SER A 45 14.99 28.57 1.99
C SER A 45 14.71 28.50 3.49
N GLN A 46 14.18 27.36 4.00
CA GLN A 46 13.68 27.19 5.35
C GLN A 46 12.44 28.05 5.65
N GLU A 47 11.57 28.22 4.66
CA GLU A 47 10.37 29.03 4.77
C GLU A 47 9.09 28.19 4.57
N ASN A 48 7.99 28.68 5.16
CA ASN A 48 6.68 28.12 4.94
C ASN A 48 6.08 28.71 3.65
N VAL A 49 5.76 27.86 2.69
CA VAL A 49 5.26 28.25 1.37
C VAL A 49 3.78 27.88 1.16
N ASN A 50 3.01 27.70 2.24
CA ASN A 50 1.57 27.39 2.18
C ASN A 50 0.74 28.44 1.41
N GLY A 51 1.25 29.63 1.19
CA GLY A 51 0.58 30.66 0.40
C GLY A 51 0.60 30.40 -1.10
N ASP A 52 1.58 29.64 -1.56
CA ASP A 52 1.86 29.42 -2.97
C ASP A 52 1.33 28.05 -3.45
N TYR A 53 1.01 27.17 -2.53
CA TYR A 53 0.55 25.82 -2.78
C TYR A 53 -0.75 25.50 -2.07
N SER A 54 -1.60 24.73 -2.75
CA SER A 54 -2.78 24.12 -2.15
C SER A 54 -2.86 22.63 -2.52
N SER A 55 -3.68 21.91 -1.78
CA SER A 55 -3.89 20.49 -1.99
C SER A 55 -5.36 20.18 -2.04
N GLU A 56 -5.81 19.58 -3.13
CA GLU A 56 -7.20 19.16 -3.31
C GLU A 56 -7.32 17.63 -3.37
N VAL A 57 -8.41 17.12 -2.80
CA VAL A 57 -8.76 15.70 -2.90
C VAL A 57 -9.64 15.50 -4.12
N PRO A 58 -9.28 14.63 -5.09
CA PRO A 58 -10.10 14.38 -6.27
C PRO A 58 -11.53 13.97 -5.91
N LEU A 59 -12.52 14.53 -6.61
CA LEU A 59 -13.94 14.33 -6.29
C LEU A 59 -14.35 12.85 -6.21
N LEU A 60 -13.84 12.01 -7.12
CA LEU A 60 -14.13 10.58 -7.11
C LEU A 60 -13.66 9.91 -5.82
N ARG A 61 -12.54 10.38 -5.24
CA ARG A 61 -11.97 9.88 -4.00
C ARG A 61 -12.98 9.97 -2.85
N TYR A 62 -13.72 11.06 -2.74
CA TYR A 62 -14.74 11.20 -1.69
C TYR A 62 -15.82 10.13 -1.74
N PHE A 63 -16.13 9.58 -2.91
CA PHE A 63 -17.13 8.51 -3.03
C PHE A 63 -16.60 7.13 -2.68
N ILE A 64 -15.33 6.86 -2.94
CA ILE A 64 -14.72 5.53 -2.81
C ILE A 64 -13.68 5.46 -1.68
N GLU A 65 -13.51 6.52 -0.89
CA GLU A 65 -12.51 6.62 0.17
C GLU A 65 -12.36 5.37 1.04
N PRO A 66 -13.45 4.75 1.57
CA PRO A 66 -13.30 3.55 2.38
C PRO A 66 -12.73 2.34 1.64
N ILE A 67 -12.91 2.27 0.32
CA ILE A 67 -12.35 1.18 -0.50
C ILE A 67 -10.86 1.42 -0.70
N VAL A 68 -10.50 2.63 -1.08
CA VAL A 68 -9.11 3.01 -1.33
C VAL A 68 -8.31 3.00 -0.03
N GLY A 69 -8.83 3.62 1.03
CA GLY A 69 -8.19 3.62 2.34
C GLY A 69 -7.98 2.21 2.88
N ALA A 70 -8.98 1.33 2.77
CA ALA A 70 -8.80 -0.07 3.13
C ALA A 70 -7.70 -0.76 2.29
N ALA A 71 -7.61 -0.47 1.00
CA ALA A 71 -6.59 -1.05 0.13
C ALA A 71 -5.17 -0.55 0.49
N LEU A 72 -5.03 0.72 0.85
CA LEU A 72 -3.74 1.33 1.21
C LEU A 72 -3.21 0.86 2.57
N ILE A 73 -4.10 0.65 3.56
CA ILE A 73 -3.72 0.26 4.92
C ILE A 73 -3.33 -1.21 4.99
N ILE A 74 -3.89 -2.04 4.12
CA ILE A 74 -3.68 -3.45 4.18
C ILE A 74 -2.42 -3.81 3.36
N GLU A 75 -1.30 -3.37 3.76
CA GLU A 75 0.00 -3.90 3.39
C GLU A 75 0.18 -5.23 4.14
N GLY A 76 -0.39 -6.17 3.61
CA GLY A 76 -0.60 -7.59 3.74
C GLY A 76 0.13 -8.46 4.76
N TYR A 77 1.28 -8.12 5.31
CA TYR A 77 2.06 -9.04 6.15
C TYR A 77 1.45 -9.22 7.54
N ASP A 78 1.12 -8.14 8.21
CA ASP A 78 0.66 -8.14 9.60
C ASP A 78 -0.70 -8.81 9.74
N LEU A 79 -1.56 -8.59 8.77
CA LEU A 79 -2.88 -9.22 8.75
C LEU A 79 -2.80 -10.74 8.56
N ALA A 80 -1.82 -11.18 7.75
CA ALA A 80 -1.54 -12.61 7.57
C ALA A 80 -1.03 -13.25 8.86
N ILE A 81 -0.10 -12.58 9.52
CA ILE A 81 0.49 -13.03 10.79
C ILE A 81 -0.56 -13.01 11.90
N GLY A 82 -1.35 -11.94 12.01
CA GLY A 82 -2.47 -11.83 12.95
C GLY A 82 -3.50 -12.96 12.77
N PHE A 83 -3.76 -13.36 11.52
CA PHE A 83 -4.62 -14.50 11.22
C PHE A 83 -4.01 -15.83 11.67
N VAL A 84 -2.72 -16.05 11.43
CA VAL A 84 -1.99 -17.26 11.90
C VAL A 84 -2.02 -17.34 13.42
N TYR A 85 -1.76 -16.25 14.14
CA TYR A 85 -1.87 -16.20 15.61
C TYR A 85 -3.30 -16.54 16.08
N THR A 86 -4.30 -15.92 15.48
CA THR A 86 -5.71 -16.21 15.83
C THR A 86 -6.04 -17.69 15.63
N ALA A 87 -5.58 -18.29 14.54
CA ALA A 87 -5.79 -19.71 14.26
C ALA A 87 -5.05 -20.61 15.27
N ILE A 88 -3.82 -20.26 15.67
CA ILE A 88 -3.03 -20.98 16.67
C ILE A 88 -3.67 -20.88 18.06
N ILE A 89 -3.98 -19.67 18.53
CA ILE A 89 -4.60 -19.43 19.85
C ILE A 89 -5.93 -20.17 19.94
N TYR A 90 -6.70 -20.10 18.85
CA TYR A 90 -7.97 -20.80 18.79
C TYR A 90 -7.79 -22.32 18.87
N ARG A 91 -6.81 -22.88 18.17
CA ARG A 91 -6.51 -24.31 18.18
C ARG A 91 -6.02 -24.77 19.56
N LEU A 92 -5.18 -23.97 20.21
CA LEU A 92 -4.72 -24.23 21.58
C LEU A 92 -5.89 -24.18 22.59
N GLY A 93 -6.76 -23.18 22.48
CA GLY A 93 -7.99 -23.07 23.27
C GLY A 93 -8.92 -24.28 23.10
N TYR A 94 -9.03 -24.80 21.89
CA TYR A 94 -9.78 -26.04 21.61
C TYR A 94 -9.18 -27.25 22.32
N PHE A 95 -7.87 -27.47 22.20
CA PHE A 95 -7.20 -28.58 22.87
C PHE A 95 -7.34 -28.50 24.38
N HIS A 96 -7.17 -27.31 24.95
CA HIS A 96 -7.34 -27.09 26.38
C HIS A 96 -8.78 -27.38 26.86
N ALA A 97 -9.78 -26.90 26.13
CA ALA A 97 -11.18 -27.17 26.45
C ALA A 97 -11.54 -28.65 26.32
N LYS A 98 -10.94 -29.34 25.35
CA LYS A 98 -11.13 -30.82 25.18
C LYS A 98 -10.51 -31.61 26.34
N GLN A 99 -9.28 -31.25 26.77
CA GLN A 99 -8.61 -31.89 27.89
C GLN A 99 -9.36 -31.73 29.22
N LYS A 100 -10.05 -30.60 29.43
CA LYS A 100 -10.82 -30.34 30.65
C LYS A 100 -12.22 -30.98 30.65
N GLY A 101 -12.55 -31.84 29.69
CA GLY A 101 -13.86 -32.50 29.60
C GLY A 101 -15.06 -31.56 29.36
N LYS A 102 -14.80 -30.26 29.22
CA LYS A 102 -15.85 -29.24 28.95
C LYS A 102 -16.42 -29.34 27.55
N TRP A 103 -15.85 -30.21 26.73
CA TRP A 103 -16.14 -30.29 25.28
C TRP A 103 -17.28 -31.28 24.94
N ASP A 104 -17.69 -32.15 25.83
CA ASP A 104 -18.70 -33.16 25.55
C ASP A 104 -20.14 -32.64 25.66
N SER A 105 -20.31 -31.39 26.13
CA SER A 105 -21.64 -30.76 26.12
C SER A 105 -22.08 -30.45 24.70
N GLU A 106 -23.38 -30.61 24.40
CA GLU A 106 -23.95 -30.24 23.11
C GLU A 106 -23.73 -28.79 22.74
N LYS A 107 -23.67 -27.90 23.74
CA LYS A 107 -23.32 -26.46 23.54
C LYS A 107 -21.90 -26.27 23.03
N ALA A 108 -20.95 -27.02 23.54
CA ALA A 108 -19.54 -26.92 23.08
C ALA A 108 -19.37 -27.45 21.65
N LYS A 109 -20.07 -28.57 21.33
CA LYS A 109 -20.11 -29.08 19.94
C LYS A 109 -20.76 -28.07 18.99
N LEU A 110 -21.78 -27.37 19.45
CA LEU A 110 -22.50 -26.34 18.70
C LEU A 110 -21.59 -25.14 18.39
N LEU A 111 -20.77 -24.68 19.33
CA LEU A 111 -19.78 -23.60 19.19
C LEU A 111 -18.64 -24.00 18.26
N TRP A 112 -18.20 -25.25 18.34
CA TRP A 112 -17.06 -25.73 17.58
C TRP A 112 -17.32 -25.92 16.08
N TYR A 113 -18.53 -26.32 15.71
CA TYR A 113 -18.81 -26.65 14.32
C TYR A 113 -18.61 -25.48 13.34
N PRO A 114 -19.09 -24.27 13.63
CA PRO A 114 -18.82 -23.08 12.79
C PRO A 114 -17.35 -22.76 12.67
N VAL A 115 -16.63 -22.84 13.76
CA VAL A 115 -15.21 -22.51 13.80
C VAL A 115 -14.37 -23.55 13.09
N LYS A 116 -14.68 -24.82 13.23
CA LYS A 116 -14.05 -25.87 12.43
C LYS A 116 -14.31 -25.67 10.93
N GLU A 117 -15.51 -25.22 10.55
CA GLU A 117 -15.82 -24.89 9.15
C GLU A 117 -14.99 -23.70 8.68
N TRP A 118 -14.86 -22.67 9.50
CA TRP A 118 -14.09 -21.48 9.20
C TRP A 118 -12.59 -21.75 9.08
N ILE A 119 -11.98 -22.41 10.06
CA ILE A 119 -10.56 -22.79 10.03
C ILE A 119 -10.26 -23.68 8.81
N ARG A 120 -11.13 -24.64 8.52
CA ARG A 120 -10.96 -25.50 7.36
C ARG A 120 -11.04 -24.72 6.05
N PHE A 121 -11.98 -23.81 5.93
CA PHE A 121 -12.12 -22.93 4.78
C PHE A 121 -10.86 -22.09 4.60
N SER A 122 -10.42 -21.43 5.66
CA SER A 122 -9.22 -20.59 5.67
C SER A 122 -7.96 -21.38 5.28
N PHE A 123 -7.78 -22.55 5.87
CA PHE A 123 -6.63 -23.41 5.55
C PHE A 123 -6.62 -23.87 4.08
N ILE A 124 -7.77 -24.28 3.54
CA ILE A 124 -7.86 -24.67 2.13
C ILE A 124 -7.58 -23.48 1.23
N LEU A 125 -8.14 -22.32 1.54
CA LEU A 125 -7.98 -21.09 0.78
C LEU A 125 -6.50 -20.70 0.72
N MET A 126 -5.87 -20.56 1.87
CA MET A 126 -4.44 -20.21 1.95
C MET A 126 -3.53 -21.24 1.27
N SER A 127 -3.82 -22.53 1.45
CA SER A 127 -3.04 -23.59 0.80
C SER A 127 -3.17 -23.55 -0.72
N VAL A 128 -4.38 -23.31 -1.25
CA VAL A 128 -4.59 -23.19 -2.69
C VAL A 128 -3.89 -21.95 -3.24
N SER A 129 -3.96 -20.83 -2.54
CA SER A 129 -3.30 -19.58 -2.98
C SER A 129 -1.79 -19.72 -2.96
N LEU A 130 -1.22 -20.30 -1.90
CA LEU A 130 0.21 -20.54 -1.81
C LEU A 130 0.69 -21.48 -2.94
N ILE A 131 0.00 -22.60 -3.15
CA ILE A 131 0.35 -23.55 -4.21
C ILE A 131 0.21 -22.91 -5.59
N SER A 132 -0.88 -22.16 -5.82
CA SER A 132 -1.09 -21.47 -7.10
C SER A 132 -0.04 -20.38 -7.34
N GLY A 133 0.33 -19.62 -6.30
CA GLY A 133 1.41 -18.63 -6.37
C GLY A 133 2.76 -19.26 -6.68
N LEU A 134 3.13 -20.34 -5.95
CA LEU A 134 4.36 -21.08 -6.21
C LEU A 134 4.41 -21.69 -7.61
N LEU A 135 3.29 -22.23 -8.09
CA LEU A 135 3.21 -22.76 -9.46
C LEU A 135 3.35 -21.65 -10.51
N LEU A 136 2.75 -20.48 -10.27
CA LEU A 136 2.87 -19.33 -11.14
C LEU A 136 4.33 -18.86 -11.22
N VAL A 137 4.97 -18.67 -10.07
CA VAL A 137 6.40 -18.30 -10.00
C VAL A 137 7.27 -19.34 -10.70
N LEU A 138 7.02 -20.62 -10.48
CA LEU A 138 7.75 -21.70 -11.15
C LEU A 138 7.54 -21.68 -12.68
N CYS A 139 6.31 -21.45 -13.15
CA CYS A 139 6.03 -21.33 -14.58
C CYS A 139 6.76 -20.14 -15.20
N ILE A 140 6.73 -18.97 -14.52
CA ILE A 140 7.44 -17.78 -15.00
C ILE A 140 8.94 -18.04 -15.04
N PHE A 141 9.51 -18.65 -14.00
CA PHE A 141 10.93 -19.03 -13.96
C PHE A 141 11.32 -19.97 -15.12
N LEU A 142 10.50 -20.98 -15.41
CA LEU A 142 10.80 -21.98 -16.46
C LEU A 142 10.65 -21.41 -17.87
N PHE A 143 9.71 -20.49 -18.11
CA PHE A 143 9.39 -20.00 -19.46
C PHE A 143 10.00 -18.64 -19.78
N ALA A 144 10.28 -17.83 -18.78
CA ALA A 144 10.74 -16.45 -18.98
C ALA A 144 12.03 -16.10 -18.22
N GLY A 145 12.52 -17.00 -17.36
CA GLY A 145 13.67 -16.77 -16.50
C GLY A 145 13.36 -16.00 -15.22
N PHE A 146 14.32 -15.98 -14.29
CA PHE A 146 14.14 -15.43 -12.96
C PHE A 146 13.85 -13.92 -12.96
N PHE A 147 14.43 -13.17 -13.89
CA PHE A 147 14.31 -11.72 -14.01
C PHE A 147 12.90 -11.21 -14.37
N TYR A 148 12.01 -12.09 -14.83
CA TYR A 148 10.61 -11.74 -15.05
C TYR A 148 9.71 -12.02 -13.83
N VAL A 149 10.24 -12.60 -12.76
CA VAL A 149 9.57 -12.70 -11.45
C VAL A 149 9.84 -11.40 -10.69
N ASN A 150 9.46 -10.30 -11.29
CA ASN A 150 9.61 -8.98 -10.70
C ASN A 150 8.47 -8.65 -9.73
N LEU A 151 8.57 -7.49 -9.12
CA LEU A 151 7.61 -6.98 -8.14
C LEU A 151 6.17 -6.94 -8.66
N TYR A 152 5.95 -6.79 -9.98
CA TYR A 152 4.62 -6.84 -10.58
C TYR A 152 3.89 -8.16 -10.30
N TRP A 153 4.58 -9.29 -10.45
CA TRP A 153 4.03 -10.61 -10.13
C TRP A 153 3.89 -10.80 -8.63
N MET A 154 4.80 -10.25 -7.84
CA MET A 154 4.69 -10.21 -6.39
C MET A 154 3.47 -9.39 -5.96
N THR A 155 3.22 -8.25 -6.59
CA THR A 155 2.00 -7.43 -6.34
C THR A 155 0.72 -8.20 -6.66
N ILE A 156 0.66 -8.90 -7.81
CA ILE A 156 -0.48 -9.76 -8.14
C ILE A 156 -0.66 -10.87 -7.10
N LEU A 157 0.43 -11.48 -6.65
CA LEU A 157 0.39 -12.50 -5.60
C LEU A 157 -0.10 -11.93 -4.27
N LEU A 158 0.39 -10.77 -3.87
CA LEU A 158 -0.05 -10.04 -2.67
C LEU A 158 -1.53 -9.69 -2.75
N ILE A 159 -2.01 -9.14 -3.86
CA ILE A 159 -3.44 -8.86 -4.10
C ILE A 159 -4.26 -10.15 -3.99
N ALA A 160 -3.78 -11.26 -4.54
CA ALA A 160 -4.46 -12.55 -4.44
C ALA A 160 -4.50 -13.09 -3.00
N VAL A 161 -3.40 -13.00 -2.28
CA VAL A 161 -3.32 -13.37 -0.85
C VAL A 161 -4.27 -12.51 -0.03
N PHE A 162 -4.26 -11.21 -0.28
CA PHE A 162 -5.13 -10.23 0.36
C PHE A 162 -6.62 -10.50 0.12
N SER A 163 -6.98 -10.75 -1.13
CA SER A 163 -8.32 -11.18 -1.52
C SER A 163 -8.81 -12.38 -0.71
N ASN A 164 -7.89 -13.28 -0.38
CA ASN A 164 -8.19 -14.43 0.45
C ASN A 164 -8.52 -14.05 1.90
N PHE A 165 -7.85 -13.06 2.48
CA PHE A 165 -8.17 -12.60 3.84
C PHE A 165 -9.55 -11.98 3.91
N ILE A 166 -9.92 -11.17 2.92
CA ILE A 166 -11.30 -10.64 2.83
C ILE A 166 -12.31 -11.78 2.69
N ALA A 167 -12.04 -12.76 1.84
CA ALA A 167 -12.93 -13.93 1.70
C ALA A 167 -13.06 -14.73 3.00
N ILE A 168 -11.97 -14.88 3.77
CA ILE A 168 -11.96 -15.49 5.10
C ILE A 168 -12.80 -14.67 6.08
N GLY A 169 -12.65 -13.36 6.09
CA GLY A 169 -13.42 -12.44 6.93
C GLY A 169 -14.93 -12.53 6.61
N VAL A 170 -15.29 -12.40 5.34
CA VAL A 170 -16.69 -12.53 4.86
C VAL A 170 -17.28 -13.90 5.23
N LYS A 171 -16.50 -14.98 5.05
CA LYS A 171 -16.94 -16.32 5.45
C LYS A 171 -17.13 -16.42 6.95
N GLY A 172 -16.27 -15.79 7.74
CA GLY A 172 -16.38 -15.69 9.20
C GLY A 172 -17.70 -15.01 9.60
N VAL A 173 -18.00 -13.85 9.00
CA VAL A 173 -19.26 -13.12 9.22
C VAL A 173 -20.47 -13.99 8.85
N ILE A 174 -20.46 -14.65 7.69
CA ILE A 174 -21.55 -15.54 7.26
C ILE A 174 -21.74 -16.70 8.26
N ILE A 175 -20.66 -17.26 8.77
CA ILE A 175 -20.71 -18.34 9.76
C ILE A 175 -21.24 -17.82 11.09
N LEU A 176 -20.81 -16.63 11.54
CA LEU A 176 -21.32 -15.99 12.74
C LEU A 176 -22.81 -15.70 12.63
N VAL A 177 -23.26 -15.10 11.53
CA VAL A 177 -24.69 -14.84 11.28
C VAL A 177 -25.50 -16.15 11.32
N LYS A 178 -25.02 -17.20 10.67
CA LYS A 178 -25.66 -18.53 10.72
C LYS A 178 -25.65 -19.13 12.13
N PHE A 179 -24.60 -18.93 12.88
CA PHE A 179 -24.44 -19.44 14.24
C PHE A 179 -25.42 -18.81 15.23
N PHE A 180 -25.57 -17.50 15.17
CA PHE A 180 -26.43 -16.74 16.06
C PHE A 180 -27.90 -16.84 15.67
N HIS A 181 -28.22 -17.44 14.51
CA HIS A 181 -29.59 -17.72 14.09
C HIS A 181 -29.88 -19.24 14.12
N PRO A 182 -30.24 -19.79 15.28
CA PRO A 182 -30.40 -21.25 15.47
C PRO A 182 -31.35 -21.92 14.48
N LYS A 183 -32.36 -21.21 14.00
CA LYS A 183 -33.37 -21.71 13.08
C LYS A 183 -32.90 -21.71 11.61
N LEU A 184 -32.10 -20.73 11.19
CA LEU A 184 -31.43 -20.75 9.90
C LEU A 184 -30.47 -21.95 9.79
N LYS A 185 -29.81 -22.31 10.88
CA LYS A 185 -28.94 -23.47 10.97
C LYS A 185 -29.71 -24.80 10.78
N LEU A 186 -30.88 -24.91 11.37
CA LEU A 186 -31.77 -26.08 11.20
C LEU A 186 -32.34 -26.14 9.76
N TYR A 187 -32.75 -25.01 9.22
CA TYR A 187 -33.33 -24.90 7.88
C TYR A 187 -32.29 -25.22 6.79
N TYR A 188 -31.12 -24.59 6.82
CA TYR A 188 -30.04 -24.88 5.85
C TYR A 188 -29.48 -26.30 6.01
N GLY A 189 -29.37 -26.81 7.20
CA GLY A 189 -28.97 -28.21 7.44
C GLY A 189 -29.95 -29.21 6.90
N LYS A 190 -31.25 -28.94 6.99
CA LYS A 190 -32.32 -29.79 6.41
C LYS A 190 -32.41 -29.65 4.90
N LEU A 191 -32.38 -28.44 4.33
CA LEU A 191 -32.36 -28.20 2.87
C LEU A 191 -31.15 -28.86 2.19
N GLN A 192 -29.97 -28.78 2.78
CA GLN A 192 -28.79 -29.47 2.25
C GLN A 192 -28.90 -30.98 2.31
N ARG A 193 -29.62 -31.54 3.28
CA ARG A 193 -29.89 -33.00 3.36
C ARG A 193 -30.93 -33.46 2.36
N PHE A 194 -31.98 -32.67 2.08
CA PHE A 194 -33.06 -33.04 1.18
C PHE A 194 -32.72 -32.95 -0.30
N ASN A 195 -31.85 -32.02 -0.70
CA ASN A 195 -31.58 -31.75 -2.12
C ASN A 195 -30.30 -32.38 -2.65
N ARG A 196 -29.55 -33.14 -1.86
CA ARG A 196 -28.33 -33.81 -2.33
C ARG A 196 -28.32 -35.28 -1.94
N PRO A 197 -28.11 -36.18 -2.92
CA PRO A 197 -27.86 -37.57 -2.61
C PRO A 197 -26.68 -37.69 -1.63
N ALA A 198 -26.80 -38.55 -0.65
CA ALA A 198 -25.77 -38.81 0.33
C ALA A 198 -24.45 -39.17 -0.40
N PRO A 199 -23.31 -38.61 0.01
CA PRO A 199 -22.02 -38.95 -0.62
C PRO A 199 -21.76 -40.44 -0.41
N ARG A 200 -21.49 -41.17 -1.50
CA ARG A 200 -21.25 -42.62 -1.51
C ARG A 200 -19.99 -43.04 -0.78
N SER A 201 -19.04 -42.09 -0.60
CA SER A 201 -17.78 -42.32 0.12
C SER A 201 -17.26 -41.09 0.83
N LYS A 202 -16.31 -41.27 1.81
CA LYS A 202 -15.58 -40.18 2.44
C LYS A 202 -14.86 -39.31 1.40
N ARG A 203 -14.26 -39.95 0.36
CA ARG A 203 -13.55 -39.27 -0.73
C ARG A 203 -14.48 -38.36 -1.54
N GLU A 204 -15.69 -38.82 -1.88
CA GLU A 204 -16.68 -38.02 -2.61
C GLU A 204 -17.16 -36.79 -1.78
N LYS A 205 -17.32 -36.97 -0.47
CA LYS A 205 -17.65 -35.87 0.45
C LYS A 205 -16.57 -34.81 0.49
N TYR A 206 -15.29 -35.23 0.53
CA TYR A 206 -14.15 -34.33 0.49
C TYR A 206 -14.08 -33.59 -0.85
N PHE A 207 -14.20 -34.31 -1.97
CA PHE A 207 -14.13 -33.76 -3.30
C PHE A 207 -15.24 -32.73 -3.59
N ARG A 208 -16.48 -33.00 -3.17
CA ARG A 208 -17.60 -32.03 -3.31
C ARG A 208 -17.40 -30.79 -2.47
N SER A 209 -16.86 -30.92 -1.27
CA SER A 209 -16.54 -29.78 -0.41
C SER A 209 -15.41 -28.95 -0.99
N PHE A 210 -14.34 -29.61 -1.44
CA PHE A 210 -13.20 -28.97 -2.10
C PHE A 210 -13.63 -28.20 -3.36
N ARG A 211 -14.38 -28.83 -4.27
CA ARG A 211 -14.85 -28.18 -5.50
C ARG A 211 -15.66 -26.91 -5.22
N ARG A 212 -16.55 -26.94 -4.22
CA ARG A 212 -17.34 -25.75 -3.85
C ARG A 212 -16.45 -24.63 -3.31
N GLU A 213 -15.56 -24.98 -2.41
CA GLU A 213 -14.62 -24.02 -1.80
C GLU A 213 -13.68 -23.47 -2.86
N PHE A 214 -13.19 -24.28 -3.76
CA PHE A 214 -12.37 -23.88 -4.90
C PHE A 214 -13.06 -22.86 -5.84
N VAL A 215 -14.35 -23.10 -6.17
CA VAL A 215 -15.11 -22.12 -6.98
C VAL A 215 -15.24 -20.78 -6.25
N TYR A 216 -15.52 -20.78 -4.95
CA TYR A 216 -15.57 -19.53 -4.18
C TYR A 216 -14.21 -18.82 -4.15
N VAL A 217 -13.14 -19.56 -3.94
CA VAL A 217 -11.76 -19.03 -3.96
C VAL A 217 -11.48 -18.31 -5.29
N ILE A 218 -11.63 -19.03 -6.40
CA ILE A 218 -11.34 -18.47 -7.72
C ILE A 218 -12.22 -17.25 -8.00
N THR A 219 -13.54 -17.34 -7.74
CA THR A 219 -14.45 -16.22 -7.99
C THR A 219 -14.07 -14.99 -7.18
N PHE A 220 -13.76 -15.13 -5.89
CA PHE A 220 -13.36 -14.01 -5.05
C PHE A 220 -11.96 -13.50 -5.42
N SER A 221 -11.01 -14.39 -5.68
CA SER A 221 -9.66 -13.96 -6.09
C SER A 221 -9.69 -13.18 -7.40
N VAL A 222 -10.45 -13.63 -8.39
CA VAL A 222 -10.60 -12.92 -9.68
C VAL A 222 -11.29 -11.57 -9.49
N LEU A 223 -12.39 -11.52 -8.73
CA LEU A 223 -13.10 -10.27 -8.47
C LEU A 223 -12.24 -9.24 -7.75
N LEU A 224 -11.55 -9.67 -6.69
CA LEU A 224 -10.76 -8.76 -5.86
C LEU A 224 -9.43 -8.40 -6.51
N SER A 225 -8.81 -9.32 -7.25
CA SER A 225 -7.66 -8.98 -8.10
C SER A 225 -8.06 -7.98 -9.19
N GLY A 226 -9.24 -8.14 -9.80
CA GLY A 226 -9.79 -7.17 -10.74
C GLY A 226 -10.03 -5.80 -10.11
N ILE A 227 -10.60 -5.75 -8.91
CA ILE A 227 -10.78 -4.50 -8.16
C ILE A 227 -9.42 -3.89 -7.80
N GLY A 228 -8.46 -4.69 -7.31
CA GLY A 228 -7.11 -4.24 -7.00
C GLY A 228 -6.40 -3.68 -8.23
N MET A 229 -6.47 -4.35 -9.37
CA MET A 229 -5.92 -3.85 -10.64
C MET A 229 -6.57 -2.52 -11.04
N VAL A 230 -7.90 -2.39 -10.94
CA VAL A 230 -8.58 -1.12 -11.24
C VAL A 230 -8.11 -0.01 -10.29
N LEU A 231 -7.95 -0.29 -8.99
CA LEU A 231 -7.47 0.70 -8.02
C LEU A 231 -6.02 1.13 -8.30
N LEU A 232 -5.15 0.18 -8.71
CA LEU A 232 -3.76 0.48 -9.08
C LEU A 232 -3.65 1.25 -10.39
N THR A 233 -4.59 1.05 -11.33
CA THR A 233 -4.56 1.69 -12.65
C THR A 233 -5.48 2.90 -12.79
N ALA A 234 -6.36 3.16 -11.83
CA ALA A 234 -7.34 4.25 -11.91
C ALA A 234 -6.77 5.63 -11.55
N HIS A 235 -5.50 5.73 -11.20
CA HIS A 235 -4.81 6.99 -10.87
C HIS A 235 -5.66 7.89 -9.98
N LEU A 236 -5.94 7.41 -8.77
CA LEU A 236 -6.72 8.14 -7.76
C LEU A 236 -5.77 8.64 -6.67
N PRO A 237 -5.05 9.73 -6.89
CA PRO A 237 -4.16 10.31 -5.87
C PRO A 237 -4.95 10.63 -4.61
N MET A 238 -4.30 10.62 -3.48
CA MET A 238 -4.91 11.05 -2.21
C MET A 238 -5.20 12.55 -2.22
N HIS A 239 -4.36 13.30 -2.90
CA HIS A 239 -4.52 14.73 -3.19
C HIS A 239 -3.81 15.07 -4.50
N THR A 240 -4.21 16.14 -5.12
CA THR A 240 -3.47 16.81 -6.19
C THR A 240 -2.80 18.05 -5.61
N ILE A 241 -1.68 18.44 -6.17
CA ILE A 241 -1.03 19.70 -5.82
C ILE A 241 -1.51 20.75 -6.80
N GLU A 242 -1.94 21.88 -6.27
CA GLU A 242 -2.32 23.04 -7.05
C GLU A 242 -1.43 24.21 -6.66
N THR A 243 -0.84 24.82 -7.63
CA THR A 243 -0.02 26.04 -7.51
C THR A 243 -0.18 26.86 -8.78
N ASP A 244 -0.12 28.16 -8.65
CA ASP A 244 -0.07 29.07 -9.80
C ASP A 244 1.39 29.14 -10.26
N LEU A 245 1.74 28.28 -11.23
CA LEU A 245 3.05 28.30 -11.86
C LEU A 245 3.13 29.45 -12.87
N ASP A 246 4.23 30.18 -12.84
CA ASP A 246 4.60 31.08 -13.94
C ASP A 246 4.96 30.27 -15.20
N ASP A 247 4.91 30.88 -16.39
CA ASP A 247 5.19 30.18 -17.67
C ASP A 247 6.61 29.57 -17.74
N ASP A 248 7.52 30.06 -16.90
CA ASP A 248 8.90 29.59 -16.79
C ASP A 248 9.15 28.64 -15.60
N GLU A 249 8.11 28.20 -14.90
CA GLU A 249 8.20 27.33 -13.73
C GLU A 249 7.66 25.92 -14.00
N VAL A 250 8.33 24.92 -13.44
CA VAL A 250 7.91 23.50 -13.50
C VAL A 250 8.10 22.80 -12.16
N LEU A 251 7.25 21.81 -11.90
CA LEU A 251 7.36 20.88 -10.77
C LEU A 251 8.01 19.59 -11.22
N LEU A 252 9.10 19.20 -10.59
CA LEU A 252 9.87 18.01 -10.90
C LEU A 252 10.08 17.12 -9.67
N ASP A 253 10.29 15.83 -9.92
CA ASP A 253 10.76 14.87 -8.91
C ASP A 253 12.05 14.20 -9.40
N PHE A 254 13.09 14.22 -8.57
CA PHE A 254 14.42 13.73 -8.94
C PHE A 254 14.74 12.33 -8.43
N HIS A 255 13.78 11.65 -7.76
CA HIS A 255 13.99 10.32 -7.22
C HIS A 255 12.70 9.51 -7.15
N VAL A 256 12.53 8.54 -8.04
CA VAL A 256 11.34 7.69 -8.06
C VAL A 256 11.64 6.27 -8.52
N HIS A 257 10.92 5.32 -7.91
CA HIS A 257 11.01 3.90 -8.22
C HIS A 257 9.77 3.37 -8.95
N THR A 258 10.03 2.38 -9.80
CA THR A 258 8.99 1.63 -10.48
C THR A 258 9.13 0.13 -10.17
N PHE A 259 8.25 -0.71 -10.73
CA PHE A 259 8.39 -2.15 -10.56
C PHE A 259 9.61 -2.75 -11.32
N MET A 260 10.42 -1.92 -11.97
CA MET A 260 11.69 -2.36 -12.56
C MET A 260 12.77 -2.54 -11.49
N SER A 261 12.58 -1.98 -10.31
CA SER A 261 13.30 -2.31 -9.08
C SER A 261 12.32 -2.78 -8.00
N ASP A 262 12.00 -1.96 -7.04
CA ASP A 262 11.18 -2.28 -5.87
C ASP A 262 9.95 -1.36 -5.70
N GLY A 263 9.68 -0.48 -6.65
CA GLY A 263 8.44 0.30 -6.71
C GLY A 263 7.21 -0.51 -7.15
N TRP A 264 6.02 -0.04 -6.83
CA TRP A 264 4.76 -0.76 -7.07
C TRP A 264 4.15 -0.52 -8.44
N LEU A 265 4.34 0.69 -8.99
CA LEU A 265 3.74 1.07 -10.26
C LEU A 265 4.61 0.67 -11.43
N SER A 266 3.99 0.29 -12.54
CA SER A 266 4.70 0.19 -13.81
C SER A 266 5.21 1.58 -14.22
N PRO A 267 6.28 1.67 -15.01
CA PRO A 267 6.76 2.96 -15.50
C PRO A 267 5.66 3.80 -16.14
N GLN A 268 4.79 3.18 -16.95
CA GLN A 268 3.66 3.86 -17.57
C GLN A 268 2.67 4.42 -16.55
N HIS A 269 2.30 3.59 -15.55
CA HIS A 269 1.38 4.02 -14.50
C HIS A 269 2.02 5.05 -13.57
N ARG A 270 3.34 5.05 -13.43
CA ARG A 270 4.06 6.06 -12.67
C ARG A 270 4.02 7.42 -13.38
N VAL A 271 4.17 7.44 -14.70
CA VAL A 271 3.96 8.66 -15.51
C VAL A 271 2.53 9.20 -15.31
N ASP A 272 1.52 8.37 -15.53
CA ASP A 272 0.12 8.77 -15.37
C ASP A 272 -0.18 9.26 -13.95
N TRP A 273 0.47 8.66 -12.95
CA TRP A 273 0.36 9.04 -11.55
C TRP A 273 0.93 10.44 -11.29
N TYR A 274 2.10 10.78 -11.85
CA TYR A 274 2.70 12.12 -11.73
C TYR A 274 1.84 13.18 -12.41
N ILE A 275 1.38 12.92 -13.63
CA ILE A 275 0.47 13.82 -14.35
C ILE A 275 -0.78 14.09 -13.52
N ALA A 276 -1.34 13.06 -12.88
CA ALA A 276 -2.51 13.21 -12.00
C ALA A 276 -2.22 14.03 -10.73
N HIS A 277 -0.95 14.18 -10.32
CA HIS A 277 -0.52 15.03 -9.22
C HIS A 277 -0.11 16.45 -9.65
N GLY A 278 -0.15 16.75 -10.95
CA GLY A 278 0.26 18.06 -11.48
C GLY A 278 1.78 18.23 -11.62
N ILE A 279 2.54 17.15 -11.73
CA ILE A 279 4.00 17.15 -11.91
C ILE A 279 4.32 17.04 -13.41
N GLN A 280 5.25 17.84 -13.90
CA GLN A 280 5.61 17.92 -15.32
C GLN A 280 6.77 17.04 -15.73
N GLY A 281 7.58 16.55 -14.79
CA GLY A 281 8.69 15.66 -15.10
C GLY A 281 9.24 14.92 -13.89
N ALA A 282 9.87 13.77 -14.14
CA ALA A 282 10.53 13.00 -13.08
C ALA A 282 11.73 12.21 -13.58
N ALA A 283 12.68 12.00 -12.68
CA ALA A 283 13.83 11.12 -12.88
C ALA A 283 13.46 9.70 -12.39
N PHE A 284 13.32 8.78 -13.34
CA PHE A 284 13.03 7.40 -13.04
C PHE A 284 14.35 6.70 -12.67
N SER A 285 14.55 6.50 -11.38
CA SER A 285 15.79 6.05 -10.77
C SER A 285 15.67 4.66 -10.13
N ASP A 286 15.20 3.68 -10.89
CA ASP A 286 15.16 2.30 -10.43
C ASP A 286 16.55 1.79 -10.05
N HIS A 287 16.66 0.99 -8.98
CA HIS A 287 17.95 0.46 -8.50
C HIS A 287 18.70 -0.30 -9.60
N ASP A 288 19.93 0.14 -9.83
CA ASP A 288 20.92 -0.50 -10.71
C ASP A 288 20.41 -0.81 -12.14
N ASN A 289 19.43 -0.04 -12.64
CA ASN A 289 18.96 -0.20 -14.01
C ASN A 289 18.18 1.00 -14.57
N LEU A 290 18.29 1.23 -15.90
CA LEU A 290 17.59 2.27 -16.64
C LEU A 290 16.24 1.85 -17.25
N ARG A 291 15.79 0.59 -17.05
CA ARG A 291 14.63 0.03 -17.75
C ARG A 291 13.34 0.80 -17.45
N GLY A 292 13.19 1.30 -16.24
CA GLY A 292 12.05 2.13 -15.84
C GLY A 292 11.97 3.40 -16.65
N ALA A 293 13.07 4.13 -16.74
CA ALA A 293 13.21 5.35 -17.53
C ALA A 293 12.95 5.10 -19.03
N GLU A 294 13.55 4.05 -19.62
CA GLU A 294 13.35 3.68 -21.03
C GLU A 294 11.88 3.41 -21.38
N ILE A 295 11.19 2.63 -20.54
CA ILE A 295 9.78 2.27 -20.75
C ILE A 295 8.89 3.50 -20.57
N ALA A 296 9.13 4.31 -19.53
CA ALA A 296 8.38 5.53 -19.27
C ALA A 296 8.53 6.53 -20.42
N ARG A 297 9.75 6.79 -20.90
CA ARG A 297 10.02 7.70 -22.02
C ARG A 297 9.36 7.25 -23.32
N ARG A 298 9.40 5.93 -23.60
CA ARG A 298 8.69 5.36 -24.76
C ARG A 298 7.19 5.57 -24.65
N TYR A 299 6.62 5.34 -23.48
CA TYR A 299 5.19 5.53 -23.21
C TYR A 299 4.76 6.99 -23.41
N VAL A 300 5.49 7.94 -22.86
CA VAL A 300 5.25 9.38 -23.04
C VAL A 300 5.24 9.73 -24.52
N LYS A 301 6.26 9.28 -25.26
CA LYS A 301 6.36 9.51 -26.71
C LYS A 301 5.23 8.86 -27.52
N GLU A 302 4.86 7.62 -27.20
CA GLU A 302 3.80 6.88 -27.90
C GLU A 302 2.40 7.47 -27.65
N LYS A 303 2.19 8.09 -26.49
CA LYS A 303 0.92 8.67 -26.08
C LYS A 303 0.83 10.17 -26.29
N ASP A 304 1.92 10.80 -26.71
CA ASP A 304 2.02 12.26 -26.86
C ASP A 304 1.61 13.00 -25.58
N LEU A 305 2.25 12.60 -24.46
CA LEU A 305 1.95 13.15 -23.14
C LEU A 305 2.85 14.36 -22.85
N GLU A 306 2.30 15.37 -22.22
CA GLU A 306 3.04 16.53 -21.71
C GLU A 306 3.74 16.16 -20.38
N PHE A 307 4.81 15.39 -20.46
CA PHE A 307 5.58 14.92 -19.31
C PHE A 307 7.02 14.59 -19.72
N THR A 308 8.00 15.03 -18.95
CA THR A 308 9.40 14.73 -19.20
C THR A 308 9.91 13.60 -18.32
N VAL A 309 10.52 12.60 -18.94
CA VAL A 309 11.20 11.50 -18.24
C VAL A 309 12.70 11.69 -18.38
N PHE A 310 13.39 11.94 -17.28
CA PHE A 310 14.85 11.96 -17.24
C PHE A 310 15.39 10.55 -17.10
N TYR A 311 16.42 10.23 -17.89
CA TYR A 311 17.18 9.01 -17.68
C TYR A 311 17.93 9.12 -16.37
N SER A 312 17.65 8.21 -15.46
CA SER A 312 18.32 8.09 -14.18
C SER A 312 18.28 6.65 -13.69
N GLU A 313 19.25 6.28 -12.89
CA GLU A 313 19.26 5.07 -12.08
C GLU A 313 19.73 5.38 -10.68
N GLU A 314 19.26 4.66 -9.68
CA GLU A 314 19.82 4.70 -8.34
C GLU A 314 20.88 3.61 -8.22
N TRP A 315 22.14 3.98 -8.40
CA TRP A 315 23.29 3.13 -8.14
C TRP A 315 23.38 2.84 -6.64
N THR A 316 23.31 1.56 -6.25
CA THR A 316 23.04 1.15 -4.86
C THR A 316 24.11 0.21 -4.33
N ASP A 317 25.09 0.74 -3.62
CA ASP A 317 26.14 -0.02 -2.92
C ASP A 317 25.68 -0.38 -1.49
N HIS A 318 25.21 -1.61 -1.33
CA HIS A 318 24.76 -2.12 -0.03
C HIS A 318 25.91 -2.40 0.94
N GLU A 319 27.12 -2.72 0.43
CA GLU A 319 28.28 -3.00 1.30
C GLU A 319 28.75 -1.73 1.99
N ASN A 320 28.77 -0.60 1.27
CA ASN A 320 29.20 0.69 1.81
C ASN A 320 28.02 1.60 2.20
N GLY A 321 26.78 1.15 2.06
CA GLY A 321 25.59 1.87 2.49
C GLY A 321 25.43 3.25 1.84
N ILE A 322 25.77 3.36 0.54
CA ILE A 322 25.62 4.59 -0.23
C ILE A 322 24.75 4.35 -1.47
N HIS A 323 23.80 5.26 -1.67
CA HIS A 323 22.98 5.31 -2.87
C HIS A 323 23.20 6.63 -3.60
N MET A 324 23.24 6.56 -4.92
CA MET A 324 23.46 7.75 -5.76
C MET A 324 22.56 7.70 -6.99
N ASN A 325 21.84 8.77 -7.24
CA ASN A 325 21.16 8.94 -8.52
C ASN A 325 22.14 9.42 -9.58
N ILE A 326 22.23 8.64 -10.64
CA ILE A 326 23.03 8.96 -11.83
C ILE A 326 22.07 9.48 -12.91
N PHE A 327 22.36 10.62 -13.51
CA PHE A 327 21.52 11.25 -14.52
C PHE A 327 22.27 11.40 -15.84
N GLY A 328 21.53 11.29 -16.95
CA GLY A 328 22.01 11.65 -18.29
C GLY A 328 22.79 10.56 -19.01
N LEU A 329 22.98 9.38 -18.43
CA LEU A 329 23.58 8.25 -19.12
C LEU A 329 22.51 7.34 -19.75
N GLU A 330 22.85 6.72 -20.87
CA GLU A 330 22.00 5.74 -21.57
C GLU A 330 22.47 4.29 -21.32
N GLU A 331 23.46 4.08 -20.46
CA GLU A 331 23.93 2.77 -20.04
C GLU A 331 23.86 2.62 -18.51
N THR A 332 23.50 1.43 -18.08
CA THR A 332 23.45 1.08 -16.65
C THR A 332 24.86 0.83 -16.11
N ILE A 333 25.14 1.33 -14.92
CA ILE A 333 26.33 1.07 -14.12
C ILE A 333 25.90 0.40 -12.83
N VAL A 334 26.61 -0.63 -12.38
CA VAL A 334 26.24 -1.37 -11.18
C VAL A 334 27.37 -1.36 -10.15
N PRO A 335 27.10 -1.47 -8.84
CA PRO A 335 28.11 -1.65 -7.81
C PRO A 335 28.89 -2.95 -8.01
N LEU A 336 30.09 -3.01 -7.44
CA LEU A 336 30.98 -4.18 -7.56
C LEU A 336 30.37 -5.48 -7.02
N GLU A 337 29.53 -5.39 -5.99
CA GLU A 337 28.84 -6.54 -5.42
C GLU A 337 27.65 -7.04 -6.24
N SER A 338 27.18 -6.24 -7.18
CA SER A 338 26.04 -6.60 -8.03
C SER A 338 26.49 -7.51 -9.17
N GLU A 339 25.71 -8.55 -9.45
CA GLU A 339 25.91 -9.34 -10.68
C GLU A 339 25.48 -8.50 -11.88
N ALA A 340 26.46 -8.04 -12.66
CA ALA A 340 26.22 -7.19 -13.83
C ALA A 340 25.35 -7.91 -14.87
N GLU A 341 24.09 -7.51 -15.00
CA GLU A 341 23.22 -7.97 -16.07
C GLU A 341 23.65 -7.38 -17.42
N GLY A 342 23.73 -8.24 -18.44
CA GLY A 342 23.98 -7.77 -19.80
C GLY A 342 25.38 -7.22 -20.07
N GLY A 343 26.31 -7.32 -19.10
CA GLY A 343 27.68 -6.80 -19.26
C GLY A 343 27.81 -5.33 -18.84
N ALA A 344 26.90 -4.81 -18.04
CA ALA A 344 27.01 -3.49 -17.43
C ALA A 344 28.34 -3.35 -16.67
N PRO A 345 29.05 -2.18 -16.76
CA PRO A 345 30.26 -1.97 -15.98
C PRO A 345 29.97 -1.97 -14.49
N ALA A 346 30.76 -2.74 -13.74
CA ALA A 346 30.68 -2.79 -12.27
C ALA A 346 31.82 -1.96 -11.68
N MET A 347 31.50 -1.01 -10.81
CA MET A 347 32.44 -0.03 -10.27
C MET A 347 32.20 0.20 -8.77
N ASN A 348 33.22 0.71 -8.05
CA ASN A 348 33.04 1.28 -6.71
C ASN A 348 32.52 2.72 -6.81
N ALA A 349 32.17 3.34 -5.68
CA ALA A 349 31.58 4.68 -5.65
C ALA A 349 32.45 5.76 -6.31
N GLU A 350 33.78 5.78 -6.01
CA GLU A 350 34.73 6.75 -6.58
C GLU A 350 34.81 6.59 -8.09
N ASP A 351 35.10 5.37 -8.56
CA ASP A 351 35.22 5.07 -10.00
C ASP A 351 33.89 5.36 -10.74
N THR A 352 32.74 5.11 -10.11
CA THR A 352 31.42 5.41 -10.67
C THR A 352 31.25 6.91 -10.88
N ILE A 353 31.54 7.71 -9.85
CA ILE A 353 31.41 9.17 -9.92
C ILE A 353 32.34 9.72 -11.02
N GLU A 354 33.62 9.32 -11.03
CA GLU A 354 34.56 9.75 -12.05
C GLU A 354 34.14 9.37 -13.46
N TYR A 355 33.62 8.16 -13.63
CA TYR A 355 33.13 7.68 -14.93
C TYR A 355 31.94 8.51 -15.41
N VAL A 356 30.93 8.70 -14.57
CA VAL A 356 29.73 9.50 -14.90
C VAL A 356 30.11 10.91 -15.28
N LYS A 357 31.02 11.55 -14.54
CA LYS A 357 31.49 12.89 -14.83
C LYS A 357 32.23 12.97 -16.15
N LYS A 358 33.03 11.98 -16.50
CA LYS A 358 33.76 11.88 -17.77
C LYS A 358 32.79 11.72 -18.95
N GLU A 359 31.70 10.97 -18.79
CA GLU A 359 30.70 10.79 -19.84
C GLU A 359 29.68 11.94 -19.92
N GLY A 360 29.82 12.97 -19.08
CA GLY A 360 28.98 14.19 -19.09
C GLY A 360 27.69 14.10 -18.28
N GLY A 361 27.55 13.07 -17.48
CA GLY A 361 26.40 12.88 -16.59
C GLY A 361 26.52 13.64 -15.26
N TYR A 362 25.49 13.50 -14.45
CA TYR A 362 25.39 14.11 -13.11
C TYR A 362 25.19 13.04 -12.04
N VAL A 363 25.74 13.29 -10.84
CA VAL A 363 25.64 12.38 -9.69
C VAL A 363 25.11 13.14 -8.48
N VAL A 364 24.06 12.63 -7.89
CA VAL A 364 23.47 13.14 -6.64
C VAL A 364 23.45 12.04 -5.60
N VAL A 365 23.96 12.32 -4.42
CA VAL A 365 23.94 11.37 -3.29
C VAL A 365 22.58 11.41 -2.64
N ASN A 366 21.92 10.27 -2.60
CA ASN A 366 20.58 10.09 -2.03
C ASN A 366 20.67 9.90 -0.52
N HIS A 367 19.66 10.38 0.21
CA HIS A 367 19.41 10.14 1.65
C HIS A 367 20.66 9.82 2.48
N TYR A 368 21.74 10.60 2.29
CA TYR A 368 23.04 10.42 2.93
C TYR A 368 22.92 10.20 4.44
N ASN A 369 23.56 9.13 4.95
CA ASN A 369 23.49 8.69 6.35
C ASN A 369 22.06 8.58 6.89
N TYR A 370 21.23 7.83 6.22
CA TYR A 370 19.81 7.60 6.55
C TYR A 370 19.57 7.22 8.03
N ASN A 371 20.54 6.56 8.69
CA ASN A 371 20.53 6.29 10.11
C ASN A 371 21.71 6.97 10.80
N GLU A 372 21.45 8.02 11.56
CA GLU A 372 22.43 8.69 12.44
C GLU A 372 22.89 7.83 13.62
N ASN A 373 22.56 6.53 13.64
CA ASN A 373 22.96 5.63 14.70
C ASN A 373 24.29 4.95 14.36
N PRO A 374 25.43 5.43 14.90
CA PRO A 374 26.74 4.84 14.60
C PRO A 374 26.88 3.39 15.02
N GLU A 375 25.95 2.86 15.85
CA GLU A 375 25.89 1.45 16.26
C GLU A 375 24.98 0.60 15.35
N GLY A 376 24.25 1.21 14.41
CA GLY A 376 23.18 0.56 13.62
C GLY A 376 23.57 0.09 12.21
N GLY A 377 24.75 0.36 11.70
CA GLY A 377 25.32 -0.32 10.53
C GLY A 377 24.86 0.12 9.14
N PHE A 378 24.22 1.29 8.97
CA PHE A 378 23.82 1.83 7.68
C PHE A 378 24.38 3.25 7.41
N GLY A 379 25.58 3.53 7.84
CA GLY A 379 26.29 4.75 7.49
C GLY A 379 27.32 4.47 6.42
N THR A 380 27.37 5.29 5.37
CA THR A 380 28.47 5.22 4.40
C THR A 380 29.81 5.58 5.06
N PRO A 381 30.92 4.91 4.68
CA PRO A 381 32.25 5.27 5.16
C PRO A 381 32.80 6.57 4.56
N TYR A 382 32.15 7.08 3.51
CA TYR A 382 32.59 8.23 2.74
C TYR A 382 32.09 9.53 3.38
N SER A 383 33.00 10.49 3.58
CA SER A 383 32.63 11.83 4.07
C SER A 383 32.00 12.67 2.97
N LEU A 384 31.32 13.76 3.35
CA LEU A 384 30.77 14.72 2.37
C LEU A 384 31.89 15.34 1.54
N GLU A 385 33.05 15.55 2.15
CA GLU A 385 34.25 16.08 1.53
C GLU A 385 34.84 15.11 0.49
N ASP A 386 34.94 13.80 0.82
CA ASP A 386 35.42 12.78 -0.12
C ASP A 386 34.50 12.73 -1.36
N LEU A 387 33.20 12.67 -1.16
CA LEU A 387 32.21 12.62 -2.24
C LEU A 387 32.26 13.87 -3.13
N MET A 388 32.45 15.04 -2.52
CA MET A 388 32.64 16.28 -3.27
C MET A 388 33.96 16.29 -4.07
N GLU A 389 35.06 15.79 -3.49
CA GLU A 389 36.35 15.68 -4.16
C GLU A 389 36.29 14.72 -5.36
N TRP A 390 35.52 13.66 -5.29
CA TRP A 390 35.27 12.74 -6.41
C TRP A 390 34.39 13.36 -7.50
N GLY A 391 33.64 14.43 -7.20
CA GLY A 391 32.91 15.23 -8.17
C GLY A 391 31.42 15.05 -8.20
N VAL A 392 30.77 14.67 -7.09
CA VAL A 392 29.31 14.68 -7.02
C VAL A 392 28.74 16.07 -7.29
N ASP A 393 27.57 16.11 -7.92
CA ASP A 393 26.89 17.34 -8.29
C ASP A 393 26.00 17.90 -7.20
N GLY A 394 25.56 17.04 -6.27
CA GLY A 394 24.67 17.44 -5.19
C GLY A 394 24.31 16.34 -4.21
N PHE A 395 23.43 16.69 -3.29
CA PHE A 395 22.90 15.82 -2.24
C PHE A 395 21.40 16.05 -2.06
N GLU A 396 20.67 15.01 -1.71
CA GLU A 396 19.30 15.18 -1.22
C GLU A 396 19.29 15.81 0.17
N ILE A 397 18.63 16.96 0.28
CA ILE A 397 18.39 17.63 1.57
C ILE A 397 17.08 17.23 2.20
N ILE A 398 16.15 16.70 1.39
CA ILE A 398 14.89 16.08 1.80
C ILE A 398 14.63 14.88 0.91
N ASN A 399 14.20 13.79 1.52
CA ASN A 399 13.86 12.55 0.86
C ASN A 399 12.63 11.94 1.52
N GLY A 400 11.64 11.53 0.73
CA GLY A 400 10.42 10.90 1.24
C GLY A 400 9.63 11.75 2.23
N GLY A 401 9.67 13.09 2.13
CA GLY A 401 9.08 14.01 3.09
C GLY A 401 9.87 14.17 4.39
N HIS A 402 11.01 13.49 4.54
CA HIS A 402 11.86 13.57 5.71
C HIS A 402 13.11 14.42 5.43
N PRO A 403 13.26 15.56 6.12
CA PRO A 403 14.43 16.38 5.97
C PRO A 403 15.67 15.62 6.45
N LYS A 404 16.75 15.78 5.71
CA LYS A 404 18.07 15.27 6.11
C LYS A 404 18.74 16.21 7.09
N HIS A 405 19.86 15.78 7.65
CA HIS A 405 20.57 16.58 8.64
C HIS A 405 20.90 17.97 8.06
N TYR A 406 20.66 19.02 8.82
CA TYR A 406 20.88 20.43 8.38
C TYR A 406 22.29 20.68 7.83
N LYS A 407 23.30 19.94 8.30
CA LYS A 407 24.69 20.04 7.81
C LYS A 407 24.83 19.71 6.32
N ILE A 408 23.98 18.81 5.77
CA ILE A 408 24.01 18.46 4.35
C ILE A 408 23.60 19.69 3.53
N ARG A 409 22.51 20.36 3.92
CA ARG A 409 22.06 21.59 3.28
C ARG A 409 23.13 22.68 3.36
N GLU A 410 23.69 22.94 4.55
CA GLU A 410 24.76 23.91 4.71
C GLU A 410 25.99 23.56 3.86
N PHE A 411 26.35 22.29 3.78
CA PHE A 411 27.44 21.81 2.97
C PHE A 411 27.19 22.06 1.48
N CYS A 412 26.02 21.73 0.95
CA CYS A 412 25.63 21.99 -0.43
C CYS A 412 25.72 23.49 -0.77
N LEU A 413 25.11 24.35 0.07
CA LEU A 413 25.10 25.80 -0.15
C LEU A 413 26.48 26.41 -0.11
N ASN A 414 27.36 25.98 0.80
CA ASN A 414 28.72 26.52 0.95
C ASN A 414 29.66 26.09 -0.18
N ASN A 415 29.35 24.97 -0.85
CA ASN A 415 30.20 24.39 -1.88
C ASN A 415 29.63 24.50 -3.31
N SER A 416 28.54 25.24 -3.50
CA SER A 416 27.83 25.36 -4.80
C SER A 416 27.42 24.00 -5.39
N LEU A 417 27.00 23.09 -4.53
CA LEU A 417 26.43 21.81 -4.90
C LEU A 417 24.89 21.93 -4.94
N ALA A 418 24.24 21.08 -5.72
CA ALA A 418 22.79 21.05 -5.80
C ALA A 418 22.19 20.48 -4.51
N CYS A 419 21.32 21.27 -3.84
CA CYS A 419 20.52 20.82 -2.71
C CYS A 419 19.18 20.28 -3.22
N ILE A 420 19.05 18.99 -3.46
CA ILE A 420 17.92 18.39 -4.18
C ILE A 420 16.84 17.84 -3.23
N ALA A 421 15.60 17.84 -3.71
CA ALA A 421 14.47 17.16 -3.10
C ALA A 421 14.11 15.91 -3.93
N GLY A 422 14.10 14.73 -3.30
CA GLY A 422 13.69 13.48 -3.91
C GLY A 422 12.49 12.86 -3.17
N SER A 423 11.50 12.37 -3.87
CA SER A 423 10.36 11.72 -3.21
C SER A 423 10.69 10.31 -2.73
N ASP A 424 11.58 9.63 -3.43
CA ASP A 424 11.94 8.22 -3.17
C ASP A 424 10.68 7.33 -3.07
N ILE A 425 9.72 7.61 -3.96
CA ILE A 425 8.41 7.01 -3.84
C ILE A 425 8.36 5.64 -4.50
N HIS A 426 8.06 4.63 -3.70
CA HIS A 426 7.92 3.25 -4.12
C HIS A 426 6.47 2.84 -4.38
N THR A 427 5.50 3.51 -3.76
CA THR A 427 4.08 3.15 -3.80
C THR A 427 3.25 4.13 -4.63
N ASN A 428 1.95 3.92 -4.71
CA ASN A 428 0.98 4.87 -5.25
C ASN A 428 0.34 5.73 -4.16
N LYS A 429 0.98 5.83 -3.01
CA LYS A 429 0.56 6.67 -1.89
C LYS A 429 0.76 8.15 -2.22
N GLU A 430 0.94 8.94 -1.22
CA GLU A 430 1.02 10.39 -1.33
C GLU A 430 2.36 10.85 -1.88
N LEU A 431 2.35 11.87 -2.73
CA LEU A 431 3.54 12.62 -3.05
C LEU A 431 3.88 13.53 -1.86
N ASN A 432 5.07 13.38 -1.32
CA ASN A 432 5.50 14.06 -0.10
C ASN A 432 6.70 15.00 -0.30
N THR A 433 7.25 15.03 -1.53
CA THR A 433 8.40 15.86 -1.86
C THR A 433 8.36 16.22 -3.33
N ILE A 434 8.63 17.49 -3.66
CA ILE A 434 8.75 18.00 -5.03
C ILE A 434 9.81 19.09 -5.09
N THR A 435 10.36 19.31 -6.28
CA THR A 435 11.21 20.47 -6.59
C THR A 435 10.47 21.40 -7.54
N LYS A 436 10.34 22.68 -7.19
CA LYS A 436 9.92 23.72 -8.14
C LYS A 436 11.16 24.44 -8.68
N ILE A 437 11.26 24.49 -9.98
CA ILE A 437 12.41 25.08 -10.66
C ILE A 437 11.95 26.05 -11.76
N ARG A 438 12.69 27.14 -11.93
CA ARG A 438 12.47 28.11 -13.00
C ARG A 438 13.49 27.90 -14.11
N LEU A 439 13.02 27.74 -15.34
CA LEU A 439 13.82 27.44 -16.53
C LEU A 439 13.49 28.41 -17.67
N ASN A 440 14.40 28.58 -18.62
CA ASN A 440 14.14 29.44 -19.78
C ASN A 440 13.20 28.75 -20.79
N ASP A 441 13.22 27.44 -20.85
CA ASP A 441 12.35 26.62 -21.68
C ASP A 441 11.71 25.53 -20.83
N THR A 442 10.39 25.53 -20.77
CA THR A 442 9.60 24.55 -19.99
C THR A 442 8.99 23.45 -20.88
N GLU A 443 9.08 23.59 -22.20
CA GLU A 443 8.61 22.58 -23.14
C GLU A 443 9.69 21.51 -23.43
N ASP A 444 10.97 21.90 -23.44
CA ASP A 444 12.11 20.98 -23.63
C ASP A 444 13.05 21.06 -22.42
N LEU A 445 12.78 20.23 -21.41
CA LEU A 445 13.51 20.22 -20.14
C LEU A 445 14.91 19.60 -20.32
N ASP A 446 15.91 20.45 -20.41
CA ASP A 446 17.31 20.06 -20.55
C ASP A 446 18.01 19.85 -19.19
N LEU A 447 18.67 18.69 -19.01
CA LEU A 447 19.38 18.36 -17.77
C LEU A 447 20.52 19.33 -17.46
N ASP A 448 21.23 19.84 -18.47
CA ASP A 448 22.33 20.78 -18.26
C ASP A 448 21.83 22.12 -17.71
N GLU A 449 20.70 22.61 -18.21
CA GLU A 449 20.05 23.81 -17.69
C GLU A 449 19.52 23.57 -16.27
N ILE A 450 18.87 22.44 -16.04
CA ILE A 450 18.34 22.04 -14.72
C ILE A 450 19.47 22.02 -13.69
N PHE A 451 20.55 21.27 -13.92
CA PHE A 451 21.65 21.17 -12.97
C PHE A 451 22.40 22.50 -12.79
N LYS A 452 22.42 23.34 -13.79
CA LYS A 452 22.96 24.71 -13.66
C LYS A 452 22.15 25.58 -12.70
N VAL A 453 20.83 25.46 -12.69
CA VAL A 453 19.94 26.16 -11.75
C VAL A 453 20.04 25.53 -10.37
N LEU A 454 19.97 24.19 -10.29
CA LEU A 454 20.07 23.43 -9.04
C LEU A 454 21.38 23.76 -8.28
N LYS A 455 22.51 23.83 -8.96
CA LYS A 455 23.81 24.18 -8.34
C LYS A 455 23.89 25.63 -7.86
N LYS A 456 23.07 26.53 -8.38
CA LYS A 456 22.93 27.87 -7.83
C LYS A 456 22.03 27.93 -6.63
N ASN A 457 21.28 26.85 -6.39
CA ASN A 457 20.27 26.78 -5.35
C ASN A 457 19.18 27.89 -5.51
N GLU A 458 18.83 28.20 -6.79
CA GLU A 458 17.76 29.12 -7.18
C GLU A 458 16.45 28.39 -7.51
N HIS A 459 16.07 27.41 -6.68
CA HIS A 459 14.89 26.57 -6.80
C HIS A 459 14.25 26.37 -5.43
N GLU A 460 13.10 25.71 -5.37
CA GLU A 460 12.45 25.34 -4.11
C GLU A 460 12.53 23.81 -3.92
N ALA A 461 12.97 23.38 -2.74
CA ALA A 461 12.99 21.98 -2.31
C ALA A 461 11.85 21.74 -1.30
N ILE A 462 10.68 21.35 -1.80
CA ILE A 462 9.43 21.40 -1.07
C ILE A 462 9.13 20.05 -0.43
N GLY A 463 9.00 20.05 0.89
CA GLY A 463 8.39 18.95 1.62
C GLY A 463 6.91 19.20 1.82
N ILE A 464 6.11 18.18 1.51
CA ILE A 464 4.67 18.19 1.69
C ILE A 464 4.37 17.39 2.94
N ASN A 465 4.08 18.10 4.04
CA ASN A 465 3.76 17.47 5.31
C ASN A 465 2.26 17.53 5.55
N MET A 466 1.64 16.38 5.63
CA MET A 466 0.21 16.28 5.91
C MET A 466 -0.11 16.32 7.40
N ASN A 467 0.81 16.78 8.24
CA ASN A 467 0.69 16.80 9.70
C ASN A 467 0.07 15.48 10.21
N PRO A 468 0.71 14.33 9.98
CA PRO A 468 0.19 13.06 10.43
C PRO A 468 0.06 13.14 11.95
N LYS A 469 -1.14 12.93 12.45
CA LYS A 469 -1.33 12.71 13.88
C LYS A 469 -0.75 11.34 14.19
N ASP A 470 0.49 11.36 14.65
CA ASP A 470 1.24 10.17 15.05
C ASP A 470 0.48 9.47 16.21
N VAL A 471 0.11 8.24 16.00
CA VAL A 471 -0.55 7.39 17.01
C VAL A 471 0.39 6.27 17.38
N ARG A 472 0.98 6.35 18.55
CA ARG A 472 1.84 5.28 19.07
C ARG A 472 1.07 4.35 19.98
N LEU A 473 0.80 3.15 19.52
CA LEU A 473 0.28 2.09 20.36
C LEU A 473 1.41 1.51 21.24
N HIS A 474 1.01 0.84 22.31
CA HIS A 474 1.96 0.18 23.20
C HIS A 474 2.79 -0.85 22.43
N ALA A 475 4.11 -0.94 22.72
CA ALA A 475 5.05 -1.85 22.06
C ALA A 475 4.59 -3.32 21.96
N LEU A 476 3.68 -3.76 22.85
CA LEU A 476 3.05 -5.07 22.77
C LEU A 476 2.24 -5.28 21.47
N PHE A 477 1.64 -4.24 20.91
CA PHE A 477 0.89 -4.34 19.66
C PHE A 477 1.84 -4.63 18.50
N HIS A 478 3.00 -3.96 18.44
CA HIS A 478 4.03 -4.23 17.43
C HIS A 478 4.62 -5.63 17.63
N ALA A 479 4.92 -6.04 18.88
CA ALA A 479 5.40 -7.39 19.18
C ALA A 479 4.39 -8.50 18.83
N LEU A 480 3.10 -8.16 18.69
CA LEU A 480 2.02 -9.08 18.26
C LEU A 480 1.66 -8.90 16.77
N GLU A 481 2.45 -8.16 16.01
CA GLU A 481 2.19 -7.85 14.60
C GLU A 481 0.78 -7.25 14.39
N LEU A 482 0.40 -6.33 15.26
CA LEU A 482 -0.86 -5.61 15.23
C LEU A 482 -0.67 -4.11 14.88
N GLY A 483 0.48 -3.75 14.31
CA GLY A 483 0.82 -2.39 13.91
C GLY A 483 -0.19 -1.79 12.93
N TYR A 484 -0.82 -2.62 12.09
CA TYR A 484 -1.88 -2.18 11.17
C TYR A 484 -3.07 -1.48 11.86
N ILE A 485 -3.27 -1.66 13.17
CA ILE A 485 -4.31 -0.94 13.93
C ILE A 485 -3.88 0.52 14.11
N GLU A 486 -2.60 0.74 14.36
CA GLU A 486 -1.99 2.07 14.46
C GLU A 486 -2.13 2.81 13.13
N GLU A 487 -1.65 2.22 12.05
CA GLU A 487 -1.78 2.76 10.69
C GLU A 487 -3.23 3.08 10.30
N PHE A 488 -4.17 2.20 10.67
CA PHE A 488 -5.59 2.44 10.41
C PHE A 488 -6.14 3.64 11.18
N ILE A 489 -5.74 3.79 12.45
CA ILE A 489 -6.16 4.94 13.27
C ILE A 489 -5.53 6.21 12.73
N GLU A 490 -4.24 6.20 12.40
CA GLU A 490 -3.53 7.32 11.79
C GLU A 490 -4.19 7.75 10.47
N TYR A 491 -4.46 6.80 9.59
CA TYR A 491 -5.20 7.08 8.36
C TYR A 491 -6.53 7.79 8.63
N LEU A 492 -7.35 7.28 9.57
CA LEU A 492 -8.63 7.93 9.89
C LEU A 492 -8.47 9.34 10.47
N LEU A 493 -7.43 9.55 11.29
CA LEU A 493 -7.13 10.85 11.89
C LEU A 493 -6.65 11.88 10.86
N ASN A 494 -6.12 11.42 9.73
CA ASN A 494 -5.60 12.23 8.64
C ASN A 494 -6.61 12.47 7.50
N LEU A 495 -7.87 12.04 7.65
CA LEU A 495 -8.93 12.31 6.69
C LEU A 495 -9.58 13.68 6.94
N ASN A 496 -10.02 14.34 5.87
CA ASN A 496 -10.87 15.52 5.99
C ASN A 496 -12.34 15.14 6.26
N ALA A 497 -13.16 16.14 6.60
CA ALA A 497 -14.55 15.92 6.97
C ALA A 497 -15.39 15.22 5.88
N LEU A 498 -15.13 15.49 4.59
CA LEU A 498 -15.85 14.86 3.47
C LEU A 498 -15.42 13.41 3.26
N GLN A 499 -14.13 13.10 3.42
CA GLN A 499 -13.64 11.72 3.41
C GLN A 499 -14.24 10.90 4.56
N ILE A 500 -14.33 11.48 5.76
CA ILE A 500 -14.99 10.83 6.90
C ILE A 500 -16.51 10.66 6.65
N LEU A 501 -17.16 11.62 6.00
CA LEU A 501 -18.55 11.47 5.58
C LEU A 501 -18.74 10.28 4.63
N SER A 502 -17.82 10.07 3.71
CA SER A 502 -17.83 8.87 2.85
C SER A 502 -17.80 7.59 3.68
N TRP A 503 -16.93 7.51 4.70
CA TRP A 503 -16.89 6.38 5.64
C TRP A 503 -18.23 6.17 6.37
N ILE A 504 -18.87 7.25 6.83
CA ILE A 504 -20.19 7.18 7.47
C ILE A 504 -21.24 6.63 6.51
N LEU A 505 -21.26 7.11 5.26
CA LEU A 505 -22.24 6.67 4.25
C LEU A 505 -22.05 5.20 3.89
N TRP A 506 -20.83 4.74 3.64
CA TRP A 506 -20.54 3.35 3.31
C TRP A 506 -20.84 2.39 4.47
N THR A 507 -20.44 2.74 5.69
CA THR A 507 -20.72 1.91 6.88
C THR A 507 -22.22 1.88 7.20
N SER A 508 -22.93 3.00 7.02
CA SER A 508 -24.40 3.08 7.18
C SER A 508 -25.13 2.27 6.11
N GLY A 509 -24.69 2.34 4.86
CA GLY A 509 -25.21 1.52 3.77
C GLY A 509 -25.00 0.03 4.02
N GLY A 510 -23.81 -0.37 4.43
CA GLY A 510 -23.48 -1.74 4.80
C GLY A 510 -24.31 -2.24 5.97
N PHE A 511 -24.45 -1.45 7.03
CA PHE A 511 -25.28 -1.79 8.18
C PHE A 511 -26.78 -1.88 7.83
N SER A 512 -27.27 -0.97 6.97
CA SER A 512 -28.65 -1.01 6.46
C SER A 512 -28.91 -2.29 5.66
N LEU A 513 -27.98 -2.67 4.78
CA LEU A 513 -28.06 -3.94 4.05
C LEU A 513 -28.09 -5.13 4.99
N LEU A 514 -27.21 -5.18 5.98
CA LEU A 514 -27.21 -6.23 7.02
C LEU A 514 -28.53 -6.28 7.78
N THR A 515 -29.11 -5.15 8.11
CA THR A 515 -30.42 -5.04 8.77
C THR A 515 -31.53 -5.61 7.89
N VAL A 516 -31.59 -5.25 6.61
CA VAL A 516 -32.57 -5.76 5.65
C VAL A 516 -32.44 -7.29 5.52
N LEU A 517 -31.21 -7.78 5.39
CA LEU A 517 -30.94 -9.22 5.31
C LEU A 517 -31.36 -9.94 6.60
N TYR A 518 -31.09 -9.38 7.76
CA TYR A 518 -31.52 -9.91 9.05
C TYR A 518 -33.03 -9.95 9.17
N LEU A 519 -33.74 -8.87 8.82
CA LEU A 519 -35.19 -8.79 8.87
C LEU A 519 -35.85 -9.75 7.88
N LYS A 520 -35.32 -9.88 6.64
CA LYS A 520 -35.79 -10.87 5.66
C LYS A 520 -35.62 -12.29 6.19
N ALA A 521 -34.48 -12.62 6.77
CA ALA A 521 -34.24 -13.93 7.37
C ALA A 521 -35.24 -14.24 8.50
N LYS A 522 -35.54 -13.23 9.32
CA LYS A 522 -36.50 -13.35 10.41
C LYS A 522 -37.95 -13.52 9.92
N ARG A 523 -38.32 -12.82 8.84
CA ARG A 523 -39.65 -12.91 8.22
C ARG A 523 -39.90 -14.29 7.60
N LEU A 524 -38.93 -14.81 6.86
CA LEU A 524 -38.95 -16.16 6.30
C LEU A 524 -39.13 -17.23 7.39
N ASP A 525 -38.54 -17.02 8.57
CA ASP A 525 -38.67 -17.90 9.72
C ASP A 525 -40.07 -17.89 10.30
N ILE A 526 -40.76 -16.74 10.36
CA ILE A 526 -42.15 -16.59 10.84
C ILE A 526 -43.13 -17.21 9.87
N GLU A 527 -42.97 -17.02 8.56
CA GLU A 527 -43.83 -17.62 7.53
C GLU A 527 -43.71 -19.14 7.49
N THR A 528 -42.51 -19.66 7.66
CA THR A 528 -42.26 -21.11 7.72
C THR A 528 -42.83 -21.72 8.99
N LEU A 529 -42.86 -20.99 10.09
CA LEU A 529 -43.56 -21.41 11.32
C LEU A 529 -45.07 -21.42 11.16
N ARG A 530 -45.65 -20.39 10.50
CA ARG A 530 -47.09 -20.34 10.19
C ARG A 530 -47.54 -21.51 9.32
N GLN A 531 -46.77 -21.85 8.29
CA GLN A 531 -47.08 -23.00 7.41
C GLN A 531 -46.94 -24.37 8.08
N LYS A 532 -46.29 -24.44 9.24
CA LYS A 532 -46.16 -25.69 10.02
C LYS A 532 -47.22 -25.84 11.12
N ILE A 533 -47.89 -24.74 11.43
CA ILE A 533 -48.96 -24.71 12.46
C ILE A 533 -50.34 -24.81 11.81
N LEU A 534 -50.44 -24.53 10.51
CA LEU A 534 -51.58 -24.81 9.66
C LEU A 534 -51.41 -26.16 8.95
#